data_e9b654ae371207e9bf312c4a07443a0f
#
_entry.id   e9b654ae371207e9bf312c4a07443a0f
#
_cell.length_a   1.000
_cell.length_b   1.000
_cell.length_c   1.000
_cell.angle_alpha   90.00
_cell.angle_beta   90.00
_cell.angle_gamma   90.00
#
_symmetry.space_group_name_H-M   'P 1'
#
loop_
_entity.id
_entity.type
_entity.pdbx_description
1 polymer ?
#
loop_
_entity_poly.entity_id
_entity_poly.type
_entity_poly.pdbx_seq_one_letter_code
_entity_poly.pdbx_strand_id
1 'polypeptide(L)'
;MAALDIRGGGPGIREGAVLDLENTVEQIHGIALAGGSAFGLEAGGGVQAWLAEQGRGFAVGGALIPIVPGAICFDLLNGGDKAWGRFPPYRDLGYAAAVAAAEDFALGSVGAG
;
A
#
# COMPACT_ATOMS: atom_id res chain seq x y z
N MET A 1 14.91 4.89 -6.08
CA MET A 1 15.10 5.56 -4.77
C MET A 1 13.74 5.99 -4.28
N ALA A 2 13.42 5.74 -3.01
CA ALA A 2 12.18 6.19 -2.38
C ALA A 2 12.52 6.97 -1.11
N ALA A 3 11.73 7.98 -0.78
CA ALA A 3 11.86 8.79 0.41
C ALA A 3 10.47 9.16 0.92
N LEU A 4 10.37 9.46 2.20
CA LEU A 4 9.12 9.81 2.87
C LEU A 4 9.32 11.05 3.73
N ASP A 5 8.34 11.96 3.68
CA ASP A 5 8.20 13.08 4.59
C ASP A 5 6.84 12.97 5.28
N ILE A 6 6.84 12.82 6.59
CA ILE A 6 5.63 12.61 7.39
C ILE A 6 5.27 13.90 8.11
N ARG A 7 4.10 14.45 7.78
CA ARG A 7 3.58 15.69 8.37
C ARG A 7 2.13 15.56 8.80
N GLY A 8 1.70 16.46 9.68
CA GLY A 8 0.32 16.52 10.15
C GLY A 8 0.07 15.76 11.44
N GLY A 9 -1.15 15.89 11.96
CA GLY A 9 -1.54 15.36 13.27
C GLY A 9 -2.07 13.91 13.26
N GLY A 10 -2.29 13.33 12.09
CA GLY A 10 -2.85 11.97 11.96
C GLY A 10 -2.29 11.22 10.75
N PRO A 11 -0.96 11.01 10.66
CA PRO A 11 -0.37 10.33 9.52
C PRO A 11 -0.79 8.86 9.49
N GLY A 12 -1.37 8.42 8.36
CA GLY A 12 -1.72 7.03 8.10
C GLY A 12 -0.71 6.40 7.15
N ILE A 13 0.28 5.71 7.69
CA ILE A 13 1.44 5.21 6.95
C ILE A 13 1.74 3.76 7.33
N ARG A 14 2.06 2.94 6.34
CA ARG A 14 2.54 1.58 6.50
C ARG A 14 4.02 1.52 6.15
N GLU A 15 4.82 0.90 7.01
CA GLU A 15 6.27 0.68 6.82
C GLU A 15 7.06 1.93 6.44
N GLY A 16 6.65 3.12 6.91
CA GLY A 16 7.32 4.37 6.58
C GLY A 16 8.77 4.43 7.05
N ALA A 17 9.05 3.92 8.24
CA ALA A 17 10.41 3.93 8.81
C ALA A 17 11.43 3.15 7.97
N VAL A 18 11.00 2.23 7.10
CA VAL A 18 11.91 1.49 6.21
C VAL A 18 12.57 2.40 5.17
N LEU A 19 12.00 3.58 4.95
CA LEU A 19 12.51 4.58 4.00
C LEU A 19 13.58 5.51 4.60
N ASP A 20 13.89 5.37 5.87
CA ASP A 20 14.97 6.12 6.51
C ASP A 20 16.33 5.68 5.95
N LEU A 21 17.22 6.64 5.76
CA LEU A 21 18.51 6.44 5.09
C LEU A 21 19.47 5.49 5.83
N GLU A 22 19.25 5.27 7.13
CA GLU A 22 20.08 4.44 7.99
C GLU A 22 19.66 2.97 8.04
N ASN A 23 18.59 2.60 7.32
CA ASN A 23 18.06 1.26 7.37
C ASN A 23 18.80 0.27 6.47
N THR A 24 18.81 -1.00 6.89
CA THR A 24 19.46 -2.11 6.18
C THR A 24 18.78 -2.43 4.85
N VAL A 25 17.46 -2.15 4.73
CA VAL A 25 16.69 -2.41 3.51
C VAL A 25 16.84 -1.23 2.56
N GLU A 26 17.54 -1.45 1.47
CA GLU A 26 17.86 -0.41 0.47
C GLU A 26 16.84 -0.32 -0.67
N GLN A 27 15.93 -1.26 -0.77
CA GLN A 27 14.96 -1.34 -1.86
C GLN A 27 13.55 -1.61 -1.34
N ILE A 28 12.58 -0.95 -1.94
CA ILE A 28 11.17 -1.27 -1.82
C ILE A 28 10.67 -1.94 -3.10
N HIS A 29 9.59 -2.69 -3.02
CA HIS A 29 9.09 -3.51 -4.12
C HIS A 29 7.77 -2.98 -4.68
N GLY A 30 7.07 -2.15 -3.91
CA GLY A 30 5.85 -1.46 -4.29
C GLY A 30 5.52 -0.32 -3.34
N ILE A 31 4.58 0.52 -3.73
CA ILE A 31 3.97 1.55 -2.89
C ILE A 31 2.46 1.40 -3.03
N ALA A 32 1.74 1.40 -1.92
CA ALA A 32 0.28 1.37 -1.91
C ALA A 32 -0.28 2.71 -1.44
N LEU A 33 -1.10 3.35 -2.27
CA LEU A 33 -1.86 4.55 -1.91
C LEU A 33 -3.34 4.17 -1.88
N ALA A 34 -4.03 4.43 -0.78
CA ALA A 34 -5.41 4.01 -0.61
C ALA A 34 -6.27 5.06 0.12
N GLY A 35 -7.57 4.98 -0.08
CA GLY A 35 -8.56 5.54 0.83
C GLY A 35 -8.79 4.63 2.04
N GLY A 36 -9.91 4.79 2.72
CA GLY A 36 -10.33 3.93 3.81
C GLY A 36 -9.73 4.26 5.17
N SER A 37 -9.02 5.40 5.28
CA SER A 37 -8.35 5.76 6.53
C SER A 37 -7.45 4.61 7.02
N ALA A 38 -7.37 4.36 8.30
CA ALA A 38 -6.54 3.29 8.86
C ALA A 38 -6.87 1.89 8.28
N PHE A 39 -8.12 1.62 7.92
CA PHE A 39 -8.48 0.37 7.24
C PHE A 39 -7.78 0.19 5.90
N GLY A 40 -7.54 1.29 5.18
CA GLY A 40 -6.85 1.29 3.89
C GLY A 40 -5.38 0.86 3.94
N LEU A 41 -4.76 0.85 5.12
CA LEU A 41 -3.41 0.34 5.31
C LEU A 41 -3.27 -1.14 4.89
N GLU A 42 -4.35 -1.89 4.90
CA GLU A 42 -4.36 -3.29 4.43
C GLU A 42 -4.14 -3.43 2.92
N ALA A 43 -4.34 -2.38 2.13
CA ALA A 43 -4.05 -2.42 0.69
C ALA A 43 -2.59 -2.81 0.41
N GLY A 44 -1.65 -2.34 1.22
CA GLY A 44 -0.26 -2.76 1.15
C GLY A 44 -0.06 -4.26 1.30
N GLY A 45 -0.88 -4.94 2.12
CA GLY A 45 -0.88 -6.39 2.26
C GLY A 45 -1.29 -7.12 0.98
N GLY A 46 -2.27 -6.58 0.25
CA GLY A 46 -2.67 -7.12 -1.05
C GLY A 46 -1.58 -7.00 -2.10
N VAL A 47 -0.95 -5.83 -2.20
CA VAL A 47 0.21 -5.62 -3.08
C VAL A 47 1.37 -6.56 -2.72
N GLN A 48 1.64 -6.71 -1.42
CA GLN A 48 2.66 -7.61 -0.91
C GLN A 48 2.41 -9.07 -1.31
N ALA A 49 1.16 -9.53 -1.21
CA ALA A 49 0.78 -10.89 -1.60
C ALA A 49 1.05 -11.13 -3.10
N TRP A 50 0.63 -10.20 -3.95
CA TRP A 50 0.87 -10.29 -5.39
C TRP A 50 2.38 -10.32 -5.71
N LEU A 51 3.17 -9.44 -5.11
CA LEU A 51 4.63 -9.42 -5.31
C LEU A 51 5.29 -10.73 -4.87
N ALA A 52 4.84 -11.31 -3.77
CA ALA A 52 5.34 -12.60 -3.29
C ALA A 52 5.07 -13.72 -4.31
N GLU A 53 3.88 -13.76 -4.90
CA GLU A 53 3.52 -14.70 -5.98
C GLU A 53 4.41 -14.51 -7.22
N GLN A 54 4.86 -13.29 -7.50
CA GLN A 54 5.79 -12.98 -8.59
C GLN A 54 7.27 -13.28 -8.24
N GLY A 55 7.54 -13.80 -7.05
CA GLY A 55 8.91 -14.06 -6.58
C GLY A 55 9.73 -12.80 -6.36
N ARG A 56 9.09 -11.69 -6.01
CA ARG A 56 9.74 -10.39 -5.73
C ARG A 56 9.77 -10.12 -4.24
N GLY A 57 10.91 -9.71 -3.73
CA GLY A 57 11.05 -9.39 -2.32
C GLY A 57 12.50 -9.24 -1.89
N PHE A 58 12.69 -8.79 -0.66
CA PHE A 58 13.98 -8.77 0.02
C PHE A 58 14.30 -10.19 0.50
N ALA A 59 15.48 -10.69 0.15
CA ALA A 59 15.89 -12.06 0.47
C ALA A 59 16.51 -12.14 1.87
N VAL A 60 15.95 -12.99 2.71
CA VAL A 60 16.49 -13.29 4.05
C VAL A 60 16.39 -14.80 4.29
N GLY A 61 17.51 -15.47 4.45
CA GLY A 61 17.53 -16.89 4.83
C GLY A 61 16.69 -17.81 3.95
N GLY A 62 16.61 -17.54 2.65
CA GLY A 62 15.79 -18.29 1.70
C GLY A 62 14.33 -17.84 1.60
N ALA A 63 13.86 -16.92 2.45
CA ALA A 63 12.57 -16.27 2.31
C ALA A 63 12.68 -15.02 1.43
N LEU A 64 11.62 -14.72 0.68
CA LEU A 64 11.46 -13.46 -0.05
C LEU A 64 10.33 -12.66 0.59
N ILE A 65 10.68 -11.46 1.04
CA ILE A 65 9.75 -10.59 1.78
C ILE A 65 9.55 -9.30 0.99
N PRO A 66 8.40 -9.11 0.31
CA PRO A 66 8.14 -7.85 -0.38
C PRO A 66 7.97 -6.71 0.63
N ILE A 67 8.66 -5.61 0.40
CA ILE A 67 8.57 -4.40 1.21
C ILE A 67 7.66 -3.42 0.48
N VAL A 68 6.53 -3.10 1.08
CA VAL A 68 5.47 -2.28 0.48
C VAL A 68 5.05 -1.18 1.44
N PRO A 69 5.75 -0.04 1.44
CA PRO A 69 5.28 1.15 2.13
C PRO A 69 3.95 1.62 1.56
N GLY A 70 3.16 2.29 2.39
CA GLY A 70 1.87 2.80 1.97
C GLY A 70 1.46 4.05 2.73
N ALA A 71 0.54 4.79 2.12
CA ALA A 71 -0.12 5.94 2.73
C ALA A 71 -1.61 5.91 2.42
N ILE A 72 -2.39 6.49 3.32
CA ILE A 72 -3.85 6.53 3.19
C ILE A 72 -4.37 7.96 3.31
N CYS A 73 -5.58 8.15 2.79
CA CYS A 73 -6.39 9.32 3.08
C CYS A 73 -7.69 8.93 3.79
N PHE A 74 -8.30 9.90 4.49
CA PHE A 74 -9.59 9.73 5.12
C PHE A 74 -10.71 10.04 4.13
N ASP A 75 -11.47 9.02 3.74
CA ASP A 75 -12.60 9.14 2.81
C ASP A 75 -13.86 8.38 3.26
N LEU A 76 -13.94 8.00 4.53
CA LEU A 76 -15.04 7.16 5.05
C LEU A 76 -16.41 7.86 5.04
N LEU A 77 -16.45 9.18 4.92
CA LEU A 77 -17.68 9.97 4.96
C LEU A 77 -18.11 10.51 3.58
N ASN A 78 -17.43 10.12 2.52
CA ASN A 78 -17.66 10.66 1.16
C ASN A 78 -18.72 9.90 0.33
N GLY A 79 -19.53 9.07 0.95
CA GLY A 79 -20.51 8.22 0.26
C GLY A 79 -19.97 6.82 -0.06
N GLY A 80 -20.68 6.09 -0.91
CA GLY A 80 -20.39 4.69 -1.21
C GLY A 80 -20.80 3.73 -0.08
N ASP A 81 -20.69 2.45 -0.32
CA ASP A 81 -21.01 1.40 0.64
C ASP A 81 -19.80 1.07 1.52
N LYS A 82 -19.92 1.37 2.81
CA LYS A 82 -18.91 1.05 3.84
C LYS A 82 -19.36 -0.11 4.73
N ALA A 83 -20.44 -0.81 4.37
CA ALA A 83 -21.00 -1.91 5.15
C ALA A 83 -20.32 -3.25 4.81
N TRP A 84 -19.01 -3.31 4.88
CA TRP A 84 -18.21 -4.50 4.54
C TRP A 84 -18.17 -5.60 5.62
N GLY A 85 -18.82 -5.39 6.77
CA GLY A 85 -18.83 -6.38 7.85
C GLY A 85 -17.49 -6.45 8.62
N ARG A 86 -16.99 -7.66 8.85
CA ARG A 86 -15.80 -7.88 9.67
C ARG A 86 -14.51 -7.41 9.02
N PHE A 87 -14.33 -7.68 7.73
CA PHE A 87 -13.09 -7.38 7.01
C PHE A 87 -13.33 -6.36 5.93
N PRO A 88 -12.63 -5.22 5.98
CA PRO A 88 -12.69 -4.22 4.91
C PRO A 88 -12.07 -4.77 3.61
N PRO A 89 -12.46 -4.24 2.44
CA PRO A 89 -12.06 -4.81 1.15
C PRO A 89 -10.64 -4.40 0.69
N TYR A 90 -9.91 -3.64 1.49
CA TYR A 90 -8.69 -2.96 1.00
C TYR A 90 -7.56 -3.92 0.65
N ARG A 91 -7.45 -5.08 1.31
CA ARG A 91 -6.47 -6.10 0.93
C ARG A 91 -6.74 -6.64 -0.47
N ASP A 92 -7.98 -7.01 -0.76
CA ASP A 92 -8.38 -7.51 -2.09
C ASP A 92 -8.23 -6.43 -3.15
N LEU A 93 -8.60 -5.19 -2.84
CA LEU A 93 -8.41 -4.04 -3.73
C LEU A 93 -6.93 -3.77 -4.02
N GLY A 94 -6.07 -3.85 -3.01
CA GLY A 94 -4.62 -3.72 -3.19
C GLY A 94 -4.04 -4.80 -4.10
N TYR A 95 -4.48 -6.04 -3.93
CA TYR A 95 -4.09 -7.14 -4.81
C TYR A 95 -4.54 -6.89 -6.26
N ALA A 96 -5.82 -6.54 -6.46
CA ALA A 96 -6.36 -6.24 -7.78
C ALA A 96 -5.65 -5.05 -8.45
N ALA A 97 -5.33 -4.01 -7.68
CA ALA A 97 -4.58 -2.87 -8.18
C ALA A 97 -3.15 -3.26 -8.62
N ALA A 98 -2.49 -4.14 -7.87
CA ALA A 98 -1.16 -4.64 -8.26
C ALA A 98 -1.21 -5.44 -9.56
N VAL A 99 -2.23 -6.28 -9.73
CA VAL A 99 -2.46 -7.03 -10.99
C VAL A 99 -2.69 -6.08 -12.17
N ALA A 100 -3.43 -5.00 -11.96
CA ALA A 100 -3.79 -4.03 -12.99
C ALA A 100 -2.73 -2.94 -13.23
N ALA A 101 -1.67 -2.89 -12.42
CA ALA A 101 -0.65 -1.85 -12.53
C ALA A 101 0.03 -1.88 -13.90
N ALA A 102 0.09 -0.71 -14.55
CA ALA A 102 0.65 -0.52 -15.88
C ALA A 102 1.28 0.87 -16.01
N GLU A 103 2.05 1.09 -17.06
CA GLU A 103 2.61 2.42 -17.35
C GLU A 103 1.52 3.43 -17.73
N ASP A 104 0.52 2.96 -18.49
CA ASP A 104 -0.67 3.74 -18.83
C ASP A 104 -1.77 3.50 -17.78
N PHE A 105 -2.19 4.53 -17.08
CA PHE A 105 -3.24 4.47 -16.07
C PHE A 105 -4.15 5.69 -16.12
N ALA A 106 -5.41 5.51 -15.70
CA ALA A 106 -6.38 6.59 -15.67
C ALA A 106 -6.08 7.58 -14.51
N LEU A 107 -6.30 8.85 -14.79
CA LEU A 107 -6.19 9.96 -13.83
C LEU A 107 -7.57 10.50 -13.47
N GLY A 108 -7.63 11.35 -12.44
CA GLY A 108 -8.85 12.01 -12.00
C GLY A 108 -9.63 11.19 -10.98
N SER A 109 -10.92 11.04 -11.18
CA SER A 109 -11.82 10.37 -10.22
C SER A 109 -11.74 8.84 -10.27
N VAL A 110 -10.53 8.29 -10.32
CA VAL A 110 -10.28 6.85 -10.29
C VAL A 110 -9.57 6.49 -8.99
N GLY A 111 -10.00 5.42 -8.34
CA GLY A 111 -9.50 5.04 -7.02
C GLY A 111 -9.95 6.03 -5.95
N ALA A 112 -9.01 6.58 -5.19
CA ALA A 112 -9.25 7.59 -4.15
C ALA A 112 -9.28 9.02 -4.67
N GLY A 113 -9.26 9.21 -5.97
CA GLY A 113 -9.12 10.46 -6.72
C GLY A 113 -10.06 11.61 -6.43
#